data_9af02c5a4178bd5fae4ac082b9eb7ea3
#
_entry.id   9af02c5a4178bd5fae4ac082b9eb7ea3
#
_cell.length_a   1.000
_cell.length_b   1.000
_cell.length_c   1.000
_cell.angle_alpha   90.00
_cell.angle_beta   90.00
_cell.angle_gamma   90.00
#
_symmetry.space_group_name_H-M   'P 1'
#
loop_
_entity.id
_entity.type
_entity.pdbx_description
1 polymer ?
#
loop_
_entity_poly.entity_id
_entity_poly.type
_entity_poly.pdbx_seq_one_letter_code
_entity_poly.pdbx_strand_id
1 'polypeptide(L)'
;LRYLKKIFYNSVAELRFNIYHISIMRFLILFLFILSTSLIQAQEVLLESKIKKSIENVPAQVGVAIIINGKDTITVNNECHYPLMSVMKYPQALAVLHYLHQHNQPLFTKIFIPKEALLDDTYSPLRDKYPGGNIYMPIDQLLDYTIQKSDNNACDILFNYTGGVSYTDSYIRSLGINNFSISKTEDDMHEDLAACYENWSTPLEIASLTDMLFSKELFPTEYQNFLKETMLNCQTGTNRLPVPLLDTTARIGHKTGTSDRNVQGELIGINDVGFILLPDGKRYTIAVLVKDSKESMADTEKIIANISGIVYHHLVSEKNISNK
;
A
#
# COMPACT_ATOMS: atom_id res chain seq x y z
N LEU A 1 -46.35 59.52 11.28
CA LEU A 1 -44.95 59.57 11.59
C LEU A 1 -44.56 58.54 12.72
N ARG A 2 -45.34 58.47 13.81
CA ARG A 2 -45.06 57.52 14.95
C ARG A 2 -45.18 56.04 14.52
N TYR A 3 -46.08 55.66 13.65
CA TYR A 3 -46.32 54.31 13.17
C TYR A 3 -45.15 53.81 12.28
N LEU A 4 -44.67 54.63 11.36
CA LEU A 4 -43.51 54.33 10.51
C LEU A 4 -42.21 54.18 11.28
N LYS A 5 -42.03 55.01 12.34
CA LYS A 5 -40.85 54.83 13.24
C LYS A 5 -40.87 53.48 13.98
N LYS A 6 -42.06 52.99 14.39
CA LYS A 6 -42.21 51.73 15.10
C LYS A 6 -41.91 50.52 14.20
N ILE A 7 -42.37 50.56 12.91
CA ILE A 7 -42.07 49.52 11.90
C ILE A 7 -40.57 49.50 11.64
N PHE A 8 -39.95 50.65 11.42
CA PHE A 8 -38.49 50.73 11.19
C PHE A 8 -37.67 50.20 12.38
N TYR A 9 -38.06 50.51 13.61
CA TYR A 9 -37.38 50.03 14.80
C TYR A 9 -37.49 48.50 14.95
N ASN A 10 -38.66 47.91 14.66
CA ASN A 10 -38.87 46.48 14.70
C ASN A 10 -38.05 45.73 13.63
N SER A 11 -38.01 46.21 12.38
CA SER A 11 -37.24 45.61 11.33
C SER A 11 -35.70 45.69 11.58
N VAL A 12 -35.21 46.77 12.18
CA VAL A 12 -33.81 46.90 12.58
C VAL A 12 -33.48 45.96 13.76
N ALA A 13 -34.41 45.78 14.70
CA ALA A 13 -34.23 44.83 15.80
C ALA A 13 -34.19 43.37 15.31
N GLU A 14 -35.10 42.99 14.38
CA GLU A 14 -35.07 41.66 13.74
C GLU A 14 -33.82 41.43 12.92
N LEU A 15 -33.34 42.43 12.18
CA LEU A 15 -32.11 42.32 11.40
C LEU A 15 -30.87 42.08 12.33
N ARG A 16 -30.79 42.82 13.44
CA ARG A 16 -29.72 42.64 14.45
C ARG A 16 -29.80 41.29 15.12
N PHE A 17 -30.99 40.82 15.45
CA PHE A 17 -31.21 39.50 16.02
C PHE A 17 -30.74 38.38 15.07
N ASN A 18 -31.12 38.46 13.79
CA ASN A 18 -30.70 37.51 12.77
C ASN A 18 -29.19 37.52 12.55
N ILE A 19 -28.53 38.69 12.49
CA ILE A 19 -27.06 38.81 12.37
C ILE A 19 -26.36 38.17 13.58
N TYR A 20 -26.89 38.40 14.78
CA TYR A 20 -26.31 37.81 16.01
C TYR A 20 -26.42 36.28 16.01
N HIS A 21 -27.59 35.73 15.62
CA HIS A 21 -27.77 34.28 15.51
C HIS A 21 -26.88 33.66 14.43
N ILE A 22 -26.71 34.28 13.27
CA ILE A 22 -25.80 33.82 12.23
C ILE A 22 -24.35 33.83 12.73
N SER A 23 -23.96 34.84 13.48
CA SER A 23 -22.60 34.94 14.05
C SER A 23 -22.33 33.84 15.09
N ILE A 24 -23.29 33.58 15.98
CA ILE A 24 -23.18 32.47 16.95
C ILE A 24 -23.13 31.13 16.24
N MET A 25 -23.96 30.90 15.24
CA MET A 25 -23.98 29.66 14.49
C MET A 25 -22.64 29.44 13.77
N ARG A 26 -22.05 30.45 13.16
CA ARG A 26 -20.74 30.42 12.53
C ARG A 26 -19.63 30.09 13.55
N PHE A 27 -19.68 30.71 14.72
CA PHE A 27 -18.74 30.45 15.80
C PHE A 27 -18.84 29.01 16.31
N LEU A 28 -20.06 28.50 16.51
CA LEU A 28 -20.29 27.10 16.91
C LEU A 28 -19.78 26.10 15.86
N ILE A 29 -20.02 26.37 14.58
CA ILE A 29 -19.52 25.52 13.49
C ILE A 29 -17.99 25.53 13.48
N LEU A 30 -17.36 26.70 13.60
CA LEU A 30 -15.90 26.81 13.66
C LEU A 30 -15.32 26.10 14.89
N PHE A 31 -15.96 26.25 16.04
CA PHE A 31 -15.54 25.59 17.29
C PHE A 31 -15.66 24.06 17.18
N LEU A 32 -16.76 23.54 16.62
CA LEU A 32 -16.93 22.10 16.37
C LEU A 32 -15.89 21.57 15.36
N PHE A 33 -15.57 22.35 14.34
CA PHE A 33 -14.52 21.99 13.37
C PHE A 33 -13.13 21.91 14.01
N ILE A 34 -12.76 22.91 14.84
CA ILE A 34 -11.47 22.89 15.57
C ILE A 34 -11.43 21.72 16.56
N LEU A 35 -12.52 21.42 17.24
CA LEU A 35 -12.60 20.30 18.17
C LEU A 35 -12.44 18.96 17.45
N SER A 36 -13.09 18.80 16.29
CA SER A 36 -12.99 17.58 15.49
C SER A 36 -11.59 17.35 14.95
N THR A 37 -10.91 18.39 14.45
CA THR A 37 -9.52 18.28 13.97
C THR A 37 -8.54 17.92 15.09
N SER A 38 -8.72 18.51 16.29
CA SER A 38 -7.90 18.19 17.46
C SER A 38 -8.08 16.75 17.94
N LEU A 39 -9.28 16.20 17.87
CA LEU A 39 -9.55 14.80 18.20
C LEU A 39 -8.90 13.84 17.22
N ILE A 40 -8.99 14.10 15.90
CA ILE A 40 -8.34 13.30 14.87
C ILE A 40 -6.83 13.29 15.08
N GLN A 41 -6.22 14.45 15.29
CA GLN A 41 -4.78 14.56 15.53
C GLN A 41 -4.34 13.81 16.80
N ALA A 42 -5.12 13.84 17.86
CA ALA A 42 -4.84 13.09 19.07
C ALA A 42 -4.89 11.57 18.86
N GLN A 43 -5.78 11.09 18.00
CA GLN A 43 -5.91 9.67 17.66
C GLN A 43 -4.73 9.18 16.79
N GLU A 44 -4.31 9.97 15.81
CA GLU A 44 -3.12 9.69 15.00
C GLU A 44 -1.86 9.56 15.87
N VAL A 45 -1.63 10.51 16.77
CA VAL A 45 -0.52 10.48 17.73
C VAL A 45 -0.58 9.24 18.63
N LEU A 46 -1.78 8.83 19.04
CA LEU A 46 -1.97 7.62 19.84
C LEU A 46 -1.63 6.35 19.05
N LEU A 47 -2.04 6.25 17.78
CA LEU A 47 -1.74 5.09 16.93
C LEU A 47 -0.24 5.00 16.65
N GLU A 48 0.38 6.12 16.28
CA GLU A 48 1.83 6.20 16.06
C GLU A 48 2.61 5.75 17.30
N SER A 49 2.21 6.23 18.50
CA SER A 49 2.84 5.85 19.76
C SER A 49 2.70 4.36 20.07
N LYS A 50 1.53 3.75 19.81
CA LYS A 50 1.32 2.31 19.97
C LYS A 50 2.22 1.49 19.06
N ILE A 51 2.36 1.90 17.80
CA ILE A 51 3.23 1.22 16.83
C ILE A 51 4.70 1.36 17.29
N LYS A 52 5.18 2.57 17.60
CA LYS A 52 6.54 2.80 18.11
C LYS A 52 6.86 1.91 19.31
N LYS A 53 5.95 1.84 20.28
CA LYS A 53 6.12 1.00 21.46
C LYS A 53 6.19 -0.49 21.12
N SER A 54 5.46 -0.96 20.11
CA SER A 54 5.45 -2.38 19.72
C SER A 54 6.76 -2.84 19.07
N ILE A 55 7.58 -1.90 18.55
CA ILE A 55 8.83 -2.18 17.86
C ILE A 55 10.08 -1.68 18.63
N GLU A 56 9.93 -1.11 19.82
CA GLU A 56 11.01 -0.43 20.55
C GLU A 56 12.23 -1.31 20.84
N ASN A 57 12.01 -2.62 21.09
CA ASN A 57 13.08 -3.56 21.44
C ASN A 57 13.28 -4.63 20.34
N VAL A 58 12.77 -4.39 19.15
CA VAL A 58 12.93 -5.32 18.02
C VAL A 58 14.33 -5.13 17.42
N PRO A 59 15.15 -6.19 17.29
CA PRO A 59 16.48 -6.10 16.68
C PRO A 59 16.39 -6.12 15.14
N ALA A 60 15.66 -5.13 14.60
CA ALA A 60 15.47 -4.89 13.17
C ALA A 60 15.12 -3.41 12.95
N GLN A 61 15.30 -2.92 11.73
CA GLN A 61 14.71 -1.64 11.31
C GLN A 61 13.29 -1.90 10.82
N VAL A 62 12.29 -1.27 11.45
CA VAL A 62 10.88 -1.42 11.09
C VAL A 62 10.32 -0.07 10.66
N GLY A 63 9.85 0.00 9.43
CA GLY A 63 9.20 1.15 8.84
C GLY A 63 7.72 0.89 8.58
N VAL A 64 6.88 1.86 8.92
CA VAL A 64 5.43 1.75 8.76
C VAL A 64 4.88 3.02 8.12
N ALA A 65 3.94 2.85 7.19
CA ALA A 65 3.09 3.93 6.73
C ALA A 65 1.65 3.44 6.61
N ILE A 66 0.71 4.30 7.00
CA ILE A 66 -0.73 4.03 6.95
C ILE A 66 -1.39 5.25 6.31
N ILE A 67 -2.27 5.02 5.33
CA ILE A 67 -3.08 6.08 4.72
C ILE A 67 -4.55 5.70 4.91
N ILE A 68 -5.28 6.49 5.68
CA ILE A 68 -6.67 6.22 6.03
C ILE A 68 -7.60 7.01 5.10
N ASN A 69 -8.45 6.31 4.36
CA ASN A 69 -9.41 6.88 3.39
C ASN A 69 -8.79 7.82 2.34
N GLY A 70 -7.48 7.65 2.04
CA GLY A 70 -6.73 8.49 1.11
C GLY A 70 -6.47 9.91 1.62
N LYS A 71 -6.49 10.17 2.92
CA LYS A 71 -6.38 11.50 3.53
C LYS A 71 -5.38 11.54 4.68
N ASP A 72 -5.69 10.86 5.78
CA ASP A 72 -4.93 10.93 7.01
C ASP A 72 -3.75 9.97 6.93
N THR A 73 -2.55 10.44 7.26
CA THR A 73 -1.31 9.69 7.06
C THR A 73 -0.53 9.58 8.36
N ILE A 74 -0.16 8.36 8.73
CA ILE A 74 0.65 8.05 9.91
C ILE A 74 1.90 7.32 9.44
N THR A 75 3.07 7.73 9.93
CA THR A 75 4.36 7.10 9.57
C THR A 75 5.21 6.82 10.79
N VAL A 76 5.99 5.75 10.73
CA VAL A 76 7.03 5.41 11.70
C VAL A 76 8.29 5.03 10.94
N ASN A 77 9.43 5.63 11.28
CA ASN A 77 10.74 5.41 10.66
C ASN A 77 10.72 5.55 9.12
N ASN A 78 10.03 6.57 8.61
CA ASN A 78 9.83 6.78 7.17
C ASN A 78 11.08 7.29 6.45
N GLU A 79 12.09 7.79 7.16
CA GLU A 79 13.31 8.38 6.58
C GLU A 79 14.33 7.33 6.08
N CYS A 80 14.10 6.04 6.40
CA CYS A 80 14.98 4.95 6.00
C CYS A 80 14.57 4.36 4.65
N HIS A 81 15.57 3.85 3.93
CA HIS A 81 15.37 3.03 2.73
C HIS A 81 15.24 1.56 3.11
N TYR A 82 14.15 0.95 2.69
CA TYR A 82 13.85 -0.46 2.96
C TYR A 82 13.92 -1.26 1.67
N PRO A 83 14.71 -2.37 1.62
CA PRO A 83 14.72 -3.28 0.47
C PRO A 83 13.32 -3.82 0.21
N LEU A 84 12.82 -3.65 -1.01
CA LEU A 84 11.46 -4.05 -1.36
C LEU A 84 11.29 -5.56 -1.44
N MET A 85 12.33 -6.27 -1.83
CA MET A 85 12.21 -7.68 -2.20
C MET A 85 11.05 -7.84 -3.21
N SER A 86 10.32 -8.94 -3.16
CA SER A 86 9.20 -9.15 -4.08
C SER A 86 8.04 -8.14 -3.96
N VAL A 87 8.06 -7.17 -3.03
CA VAL A 87 7.13 -6.03 -3.08
C VAL A 87 7.32 -5.23 -4.37
N MET A 88 8.52 -5.22 -4.96
CA MET A 88 8.81 -4.55 -6.23
C MET A 88 7.92 -5.04 -7.40
N LYS A 89 7.34 -6.24 -7.30
CA LYS A 89 6.44 -6.81 -8.30
C LYS A 89 5.12 -6.05 -8.41
N TYR A 90 4.72 -5.34 -7.35
CA TYR A 90 3.54 -4.47 -7.40
C TYR A 90 3.77 -3.22 -8.27
N PRO A 91 4.79 -2.37 -8.06
CA PRO A 91 5.11 -1.29 -9.00
C PRO A 91 5.41 -1.80 -10.42
N GLN A 92 6.02 -2.98 -10.58
CA GLN A 92 6.18 -3.59 -11.89
C GLN A 92 4.82 -3.87 -12.56
N ALA A 93 3.86 -4.44 -11.84
CA ALA A 93 2.53 -4.70 -12.39
C ALA A 93 1.84 -3.42 -12.85
N LEU A 94 1.97 -2.31 -12.10
CA LEU A 94 1.49 -0.99 -12.53
C LEU A 94 2.14 -0.54 -13.84
N ALA A 95 3.46 -0.72 -13.96
CA ALA A 95 4.20 -0.36 -15.17
C ALA A 95 3.81 -1.24 -16.38
N VAL A 96 3.58 -2.53 -16.17
CA VAL A 96 3.09 -3.46 -17.21
C VAL A 96 1.71 -3.03 -17.71
N LEU A 97 0.79 -2.71 -16.80
CA LEU A 97 -0.56 -2.25 -17.17
C LEU A 97 -0.52 -0.91 -17.90
N HIS A 98 0.36 0.01 -17.49
CA HIS A 98 0.60 1.25 -18.20
C HIS A 98 1.17 0.98 -19.60
N TYR A 99 2.13 0.08 -19.74
CA TYR A 99 2.71 -0.31 -21.05
C TYR A 99 1.64 -0.85 -21.98
N LEU A 100 0.80 -1.79 -21.52
CA LEU A 100 -0.31 -2.33 -22.31
C LEU A 100 -1.26 -1.22 -22.75
N HIS A 101 -1.62 -0.31 -21.86
CA HIS A 101 -2.51 0.82 -22.17
C HIS A 101 -1.91 1.74 -23.25
N GLN A 102 -0.64 2.12 -23.11
CA GLN A 102 0.06 2.99 -24.06
C GLN A 102 0.17 2.36 -25.47
N HIS A 103 0.24 1.03 -25.55
CA HIS A 103 0.35 0.29 -26.80
C HIS A 103 -1.00 -0.25 -27.31
N ASN A 104 -2.12 0.12 -26.71
CA ASN A 104 -3.48 -0.37 -27.03
C ASN A 104 -3.57 -1.91 -27.04
N GLN A 105 -2.88 -2.56 -26.10
CA GLN A 105 -2.84 -4.01 -25.97
C GLN A 105 -3.75 -4.46 -24.83
N PRO A 106 -4.64 -5.46 -25.04
CA PRO A 106 -5.51 -5.97 -24.00
C PRO A 106 -4.73 -6.83 -22.97
N LEU A 107 -5.30 -7.02 -21.77
CA LEU A 107 -4.75 -7.87 -20.70
C LEU A 107 -4.42 -9.30 -21.16
N PHE A 108 -5.23 -9.85 -22.05
CA PHE A 108 -5.04 -11.20 -22.62
C PHE A 108 -4.01 -11.26 -23.76
N THR A 109 -3.24 -10.20 -24.01
CA THR A 109 -2.10 -10.22 -24.95
C THR A 109 -1.16 -11.36 -24.58
N LYS A 110 -0.91 -12.27 -25.52
CA LYS A 110 -0.06 -13.45 -25.29
C LYS A 110 1.38 -13.15 -25.69
N ILE A 111 2.30 -13.55 -24.84
CA ILE A 111 3.73 -13.54 -25.14
C ILE A 111 4.28 -14.96 -25.16
N PHE A 112 5.30 -15.19 -25.96
CA PHE A 112 6.02 -16.46 -26.01
C PHE A 112 7.04 -16.51 -24.86
N ILE A 113 7.03 -17.60 -24.10
CA ILE A 113 7.94 -17.89 -23.01
C ILE A 113 8.82 -19.05 -23.43
N PRO A 114 10.06 -18.80 -23.84
CA PRO A 114 11.01 -19.87 -24.18
C PRO A 114 11.45 -20.62 -22.91
N LYS A 115 11.96 -21.84 -23.07
CA LYS A 115 12.44 -22.64 -21.91
C LYS A 115 13.53 -21.90 -21.13
N GLU A 116 14.39 -21.18 -21.83
CA GLU A 116 15.55 -20.46 -21.29
C GLU A 116 15.13 -19.28 -20.36
N ALA A 117 13.91 -18.77 -20.50
CA ALA A 117 13.36 -17.73 -19.62
C ALA A 117 12.83 -18.31 -18.29
N LEU A 118 12.82 -19.63 -18.12
CA LEU A 118 12.38 -20.31 -16.91
C LEU A 118 13.62 -20.86 -16.17
N LEU A 119 14.28 -20.01 -15.40
CA LEU A 119 15.47 -20.36 -14.62
C LEU A 119 15.14 -21.44 -13.60
N ASP A 120 16.04 -22.41 -13.45
CA ASP A 120 15.82 -23.60 -12.62
C ASP A 120 16.06 -23.33 -11.13
N ASP A 121 16.89 -22.35 -10.81
CA ASP A 121 17.45 -22.12 -9.49
C ASP A 121 16.80 -20.91 -8.76
N THR A 122 15.54 -20.62 -9.06
CA THR A 122 14.77 -19.57 -8.42
C THR A 122 13.36 -20.04 -8.05
N TYR A 123 12.70 -19.34 -7.16
CA TYR A 123 11.31 -19.64 -6.81
C TYR A 123 10.35 -19.32 -7.96
N SER A 124 9.76 -20.35 -8.57
CA SER A 124 8.87 -20.17 -9.72
C SER A 124 7.79 -21.25 -9.86
N PRO A 125 6.60 -21.05 -9.28
CA PRO A 125 5.43 -21.88 -9.56
C PRO A 125 5.06 -21.97 -11.06
N LEU A 126 5.41 -20.96 -11.84
CA LEU A 126 5.23 -20.95 -13.30
C LEU A 126 6.08 -22.05 -13.96
N ARG A 127 7.40 -22.07 -13.63
CA ARG A 127 8.32 -23.10 -14.12
C ARG A 127 7.89 -24.48 -13.66
N ASP A 128 7.49 -24.64 -12.40
CA ASP A 128 7.08 -25.92 -11.83
C ASP A 128 5.86 -26.50 -12.54
N LYS A 129 4.95 -25.64 -13.00
CA LYS A 129 3.78 -26.03 -13.79
C LYS A 129 4.10 -26.29 -15.27
N TYR A 130 5.06 -25.56 -15.83
CA TYR A 130 5.43 -25.63 -17.25
C TYR A 130 6.94 -25.82 -17.44
N PRO A 131 7.51 -26.94 -16.95
CA PRO A 131 8.98 -27.13 -16.90
C PRO A 131 9.63 -27.21 -18.30
N GLY A 132 8.87 -27.50 -19.34
CA GLY A 132 9.34 -27.51 -20.74
C GLY A 132 9.44 -26.13 -21.37
N GLY A 133 8.85 -25.09 -20.78
CA GLY A 133 8.74 -23.78 -21.43
C GLY A 133 8.09 -23.85 -22.82
N ASN A 134 8.51 -22.98 -23.73
CA ASN A 134 8.06 -22.92 -25.12
C ASN A 134 6.52 -22.81 -25.25
N ILE A 135 5.93 -21.97 -24.41
CA ILE A 135 4.49 -21.76 -24.31
C ILE A 135 4.12 -20.31 -24.62
N TYR A 136 2.88 -20.11 -25.05
CA TYR A 136 2.27 -18.78 -25.11
C TYR A 136 1.41 -18.58 -23.85
N MET A 137 1.66 -17.49 -23.12
CA MET A 137 0.88 -17.14 -21.93
C MET A 137 0.38 -15.71 -22.02
N PRO A 138 -0.89 -15.45 -21.69
CA PRO A 138 -1.41 -14.10 -21.63
C PRO A 138 -0.84 -13.34 -20.42
N ILE A 139 -0.71 -12.01 -20.56
CA ILE A 139 -0.06 -11.14 -19.56
C ILE A 139 -0.83 -11.11 -18.24
N ASP A 140 -2.17 -11.17 -18.27
CA ASP A 140 -2.99 -11.28 -17.06
C ASP A 140 -2.59 -12.51 -16.21
N GLN A 141 -2.34 -13.67 -16.82
CA GLN A 141 -1.88 -14.85 -16.11
C GLN A 141 -0.45 -14.70 -15.57
N LEU A 142 0.44 -14.02 -16.29
CA LEU A 142 1.79 -13.71 -15.78
C LEU A 142 1.72 -12.76 -14.58
N LEU A 143 0.84 -11.76 -14.63
CA LEU A 143 0.59 -10.87 -13.50
C LEU A 143 0.00 -11.63 -12.31
N ASP A 144 -0.87 -12.60 -12.52
CA ASP A 144 -1.37 -13.48 -11.45
C ASP A 144 -0.23 -14.30 -10.81
N TYR A 145 0.67 -14.89 -11.61
CA TYR A 145 1.86 -15.57 -11.06
C TYR A 145 2.73 -14.61 -10.26
N THR A 146 2.98 -13.42 -10.78
CA THR A 146 3.86 -12.42 -10.19
C THR A 146 3.29 -11.86 -8.87
N ILE A 147 2.02 -11.51 -8.83
CA ILE A 147 1.40 -10.84 -7.68
C ILE A 147 0.86 -11.85 -6.65
N GLN A 148 0.06 -12.84 -7.10
CA GLN A 148 -0.60 -13.76 -6.18
C GLN A 148 0.38 -14.78 -5.59
N LYS A 149 1.34 -15.27 -6.42
CA LYS A 149 2.26 -16.36 -6.05
C LYS A 149 3.71 -15.89 -5.87
N SER A 150 3.98 -14.62 -6.18
CA SER A 150 5.35 -14.06 -6.07
C SER A 150 6.40 -14.74 -6.96
N ASP A 151 6.01 -15.21 -8.14
CA ASP A 151 6.86 -15.93 -9.09
C ASP A 151 7.99 -15.04 -9.63
N ASN A 152 9.23 -15.50 -9.53
CA ASN A 152 10.42 -14.74 -9.93
C ASN A 152 10.62 -14.76 -11.45
N ASN A 153 10.48 -15.91 -12.09
CA ASN A 153 10.59 -16.00 -13.55
C ASN A 153 9.51 -15.16 -14.25
N ALA A 154 8.26 -15.22 -13.78
CA ALA A 154 7.20 -14.39 -14.33
C ALA A 154 7.51 -12.89 -14.17
N CYS A 155 8.13 -12.49 -13.05
CA CYS A 155 8.59 -11.13 -12.83
C CYS A 155 9.62 -10.71 -13.90
N ASP A 156 10.68 -11.47 -14.07
CA ASP A 156 11.75 -11.10 -15.00
C ASP A 156 11.32 -11.16 -16.46
N ILE A 157 10.42 -12.09 -16.82
CA ILE A 157 9.75 -12.11 -18.12
C ILE A 157 8.97 -10.80 -18.36
N LEU A 158 8.24 -10.29 -17.36
CA LEU A 158 7.49 -9.05 -17.47
C LEU A 158 8.40 -7.81 -17.51
N PHE A 159 9.53 -7.79 -16.79
CA PHE A 159 10.55 -6.74 -16.97
C PHE A 159 11.07 -6.73 -18.42
N ASN A 160 11.46 -7.89 -18.95
CA ASN A 160 11.93 -7.99 -20.34
C ASN A 160 10.86 -7.54 -21.34
N TYR A 161 9.60 -7.89 -21.11
CA TYR A 161 8.49 -7.48 -21.97
C TYR A 161 8.31 -5.96 -22.06
N THR A 162 8.52 -5.23 -20.97
CA THR A 162 8.39 -3.76 -20.92
C THR A 162 9.68 -3.02 -21.31
N GLY A 163 10.78 -3.71 -21.58
CA GLY A 163 12.07 -3.10 -21.93
C GLY A 163 13.03 -2.92 -20.74
N GLY A 164 12.81 -3.63 -19.64
CA GLY A 164 13.70 -3.70 -18.49
C GLY A 164 13.19 -2.94 -17.24
N VAL A 165 13.93 -3.08 -16.15
CA VAL A 165 13.62 -2.47 -14.85
C VAL A 165 13.49 -0.95 -14.90
N SER A 166 14.27 -0.30 -15.78
CA SER A 166 14.27 1.16 -15.95
C SER A 166 12.92 1.72 -16.41
N TYR A 167 12.15 0.96 -17.19
CA TYR A 167 10.80 1.37 -17.55
C TYR A 167 9.90 1.47 -16.31
N THR A 168 9.96 0.48 -15.44
CA THR A 168 9.21 0.49 -14.17
C THR A 168 9.62 1.67 -13.31
N ASP A 169 10.92 1.86 -13.04
CA ASP A 169 11.41 2.97 -12.21
C ASP A 169 10.97 4.32 -12.78
N SER A 170 11.12 4.54 -14.08
CA SER A 170 10.74 5.78 -14.75
C SER A 170 9.24 6.04 -14.68
N TYR A 171 8.41 5.02 -14.88
CA TYR A 171 6.96 5.16 -14.79
C TYR A 171 6.53 5.51 -13.35
N ILE A 172 7.04 4.82 -12.36
CA ILE A 172 6.69 5.08 -10.96
C ILE A 172 7.12 6.49 -10.53
N ARG A 173 8.30 6.96 -10.94
CA ARG A 173 8.73 8.35 -10.72
C ARG A 173 7.81 9.35 -11.40
N SER A 174 7.29 9.04 -12.58
CA SER A 174 6.34 9.92 -13.30
C SER A 174 5.02 10.12 -12.54
N LEU A 175 4.66 9.20 -11.63
CA LEU A 175 3.51 9.31 -10.74
C LEU A 175 3.75 10.23 -9.53
N GLY A 176 5.00 10.70 -9.33
CA GLY A 176 5.42 11.54 -8.22
C GLY A 176 6.04 10.79 -7.05
N ILE A 177 6.32 9.48 -7.20
CA ILE A 177 7.01 8.65 -6.23
C ILE A 177 8.53 8.80 -6.43
N ASN A 178 9.22 9.45 -5.51
CA ASN A 178 10.61 9.86 -5.70
C ASN A 178 11.61 9.17 -4.75
N ASN A 179 11.22 8.87 -3.50
CA ASN A 179 12.05 8.10 -2.56
C ASN A 179 11.85 6.58 -2.79
N PHE A 180 12.28 6.15 -3.98
CA PHE A 180 12.02 4.84 -4.53
C PHE A 180 13.10 4.50 -5.57
N SER A 181 13.45 3.23 -5.69
CA SER A 181 14.34 2.73 -6.74
C SER A 181 13.99 1.30 -7.10
N ILE A 182 13.93 1.02 -8.40
CA ILE A 182 13.99 -0.34 -8.96
C ILE A 182 15.06 -0.35 -10.05
N SER A 183 16.15 -1.05 -9.80
CA SER A 183 17.33 -1.12 -10.67
C SER A 183 17.78 -2.55 -10.96
N LYS A 184 17.23 -3.54 -10.26
CA LYS A 184 17.61 -4.96 -10.30
C LYS A 184 16.43 -5.85 -10.62
N THR A 185 16.69 -6.91 -11.38
CA THR A 185 15.76 -8.03 -11.62
C THR A 185 15.75 -9.00 -10.44
N GLU A 186 14.87 -10.01 -10.47
CA GLU A 186 14.94 -11.10 -9.47
C GLU A 186 16.20 -11.93 -9.65
N ASP A 187 16.68 -12.13 -10.88
CA ASP A 187 17.91 -12.83 -11.19
C ASP A 187 19.13 -12.08 -10.65
N ASP A 188 19.25 -10.76 -10.87
CA ASP A 188 20.31 -9.93 -10.30
C ASP A 188 20.40 -10.06 -8.77
N MET A 189 19.23 -10.07 -8.08
CA MET A 189 19.16 -10.19 -6.61
C MET A 189 19.47 -11.61 -6.13
N HIS A 190 19.22 -12.61 -6.95
CA HIS A 190 19.57 -14.00 -6.68
C HIS A 190 21.09 -14.24 -6.81
N GLU A 191 21.71 -13.69 -7.85
CA GLU A 191 23.14 -13.77 -8.07
C GLU A 191 23.97 -13.01 -7.01
N ASP A 192 23.50 -11.86 -6.58
CA ASP A 192 24.14 -11.01 -5.57
C ASP A 192 23.13 -10.50 -4.53
N LEU A 193 23.18 -11.04 -3.32
CA LEU A 193 22.30 -10.59 -2.22
C LEU A 193 22.47 -9.10 -1.85
N ALA A 194 23.60 -8.48 -2.16
CA ALA A 194 23.78 -7.05 -1.95
C ALA A 194 22.91 -6.22 -2.89
N ALA A 195 22.59 -6.74 -4.09
CA ALA A 195 21.68 -6.10 -5.04
C ALA A 195 20.25 -5.96 -4.49
N CYS A 196 19.85 -6.76 -3.49
CA CYS A 196 18.56 -6.62 -2.83
C CYS A 196 18.33 -5.22 -2.24
N TYR A 197 19.41 -4.56 -1.78
CA TYR A 197 19.32 -3.20 -1.21
C TYR A 197 19.19 -2.09 -2.25
N GLU A 198 19.38 -2.38 -3.53
CA GLU A 198 19.27 -1.42 -4.62
C GLU A 198 17.81 -1.24 -5.09
N ASN A 199 16.95 -2.21 -4.83
CA ASN A 199 15.50 -2.10 -5.01
C ASN A 199 14.85 -1.69 -3.68
N TRP A 200 14.55 -0.42 -3.49
CA TRP A 200 14.11 0.11 -2.20
C TRP A 200 12.99 1.13 -2.32
N SER A 201 12.30 1.35 -1.21
CA SER A 201 11.34 2.45 -1.02
C SER A 201 11.37 2.93 0.42
N THR A 202 10.81 4.13 0.66
CA THR A 202 10.33 4.48 1.99
C THR A 202 8.93 3.91 2.21
N PRO A 203 8.50 3.69 3.47
CA PRO A 203 7.15 3.17 3.76
C PRO A 203 6.03 4.02 3.15
N LEU A 204 6.14 5.35 3.24
CA LEU A 204 5.12 6.26 2.73
C LEU A 204 5.01 6.24 1.21
N GLU A 205 6.13 6.15 0.50
CA GLU A 205 6.10 6.14 -0.97
C GLU A 205 5.39 4.90 -1.50
N ILE A 206 5.70 3.71 -0.96
CA ILE A 206 5.04 2.48 -1.42
C ILE A 206 3.57 2.39 -0.96
N ALA A 207 3.23 2.93 0.22
CA ALA A 207 1.84 3.06 0.66
C ALA A 207 1.07 4.05 -0.22
N SER A 208 1.68 5.21 -0.56
CA SER A 208 1.08 6.20 -1.46
C SER A 208 0.83 5.63 -2.84
N LEU A 209 1.79 4.91 -3.40
CA LEU A 209 1.63 4.21 -4.68
C LEU A 209 0.45 3.22 -4.62
N THR A 210 0.30 2.50 -3.50
CA THR A 210 -0.82 1.56 -3.30
C THR A 210 -2.16 2.28 -3.16
N ASP A 211 -2.21 3.43 -2.47
CA ASP A 211 -3.41 4.25 -2.35
C ASP A 211 -3.87 4.83 -3.70
N MET A 212 -2.94 5.07 -4.63
CA MET A 212 -3.27 5.57 -5.98
C MET A 212 -4.21 4.65 -6.75
N LEU A 213 -4.27 3.34 -6.45
CA LEU A 213 -5.27 2.45 -7.03
C LEU A 213 -6.72 2.86 -6.76
N PHE A 214 -6.94 3.71 -5.77
CA PHE A 214 -8.27 4.18 -5.36
C PHE A 214 -8.46 5.68 -5.54
N SER A 215 -7.39 6.45 -5.49
CA SER A 215 -7.42 7.91 -5.47
C SER A 215 -7.10 8.54 -6.82
N LYS A 216 -6.57 7.77 -7.78
CA LYS A 216 -6.22 8.24 -9.14
C LYS A 216 -6.76 7.28 -10.21
N GLU A 217 -7.05 7.83 -11.37
CA GLU A 217 -7.27 7.08 -12.60
C GLU A 217 -5.92 6.91 -13.29
N LEU A 218 -5.26 5.76 -13.07
CA LEU A 218 -3.94 5.46 -13.60
C LEU A 218 -3.99 4.92 -15.04
N PHE A 219 -5.04 4.16 -15.36
CA PHE A 219 -5.32 3.51 -16.63
C PHE A 219 -6.78 3.05 -16.66
N PRO A 220 -7.30 2.48 -17.75
CA PRO A 220 -8.71 2.07 -17.85
C PRO A 220 -9.17 1.27 -16.64
N THR A 221 -10.40 1.52 -16.20
CA THR A 221 -11.01 0.91 -15.01
C THR A 221 -10.89 -0.62 -14.97
N GLU A 222 -10.96 -1.28 -16.13
CA GLU A 222 -10.78 -2.74 -16.26
C GLU A 222 -9.40 -3.18 -15.73
N TYR A 223 -8.32 -2.49 -16.13
CA TYR A 223 -6.95 -2.82 -15.70
C TYR A 223 -6.76 -2.55 -14.20
N GLN A 224 -7.33 -1.44 -13.74
CA GLN A 224 -7.23 -1.06 -12.33
C GLN A 224 -7.98 -2.03 -11.42
N ASN A 225 -9.16 -2.48 -11.84
CA ASN A 225 -9.93 -3.50 -11.14
C ASN A 225 -9.24 -4.86 -11.20
N PHE A 226 -8.67 -5.25 -12.35
CA PHE A 226 -7.89 -6.47 -12.47
C PHE A 226 -6.75 -6.50 -11.42
N LEU A 227 -5.96 -5.43 -11.31
CA LEU A 227 -4.86 -5.41 -10.33
C LEU A 227 -5.36 -5.47 -8.89
N LYS A 228 -6.46 -4.78 -8.56
CA LYS A 228 -7.07 -4.86 -7.22
C LYS A 228 -7.50 -6.29 -6.89
N GLU A 229 -8.20 -6.96 -7.81
CA GLU A 229 -8.65 -8.34 -7.61
C GLU A 229 -7.47 -9.31 -7.55
N THR A 230 -6.42 -9.12 -8.38
CA THR A 230 -5.20 -9.93 -8.31
C THR A 230 -4.52 -9.80 -6.95
N MET A 231 -4.44 -8.59 -6.37
CA MET A 231 -3.91 -8.37 -5.01
C MET A 231 -4.81 -8.98 -3.92
N LEU A 232 -6.14 -8.93 -4.07
CA LEU A 232 -7.10 -9.56 -3.15
C LEU A 232 -6.98 -11.09 -3.13
N ASN A 233 -6.46 -11.68 -4.19
CA ASN A 233 -6.22 -13.12 -4.34
C ASN A 233 -4.77 -13.51 -4.00
N CYS A 234 -4.00 -12.66 -3.31
CA CYS A 234 -2.63 -12.97 -2.90
C CYS A 234 -2.60 -14.23 -2.03
N GLN A 235 -1.65 -15.12 -2.34
CA GLN A 235 -1.51 -16.45 -1.69
C GLN A 235 -0.29 -16.52 -0.76
N THR A 236 0.52 -15.46 -0.69
CA THR A 236 1.74 -15.41 0.13
C THR A 236 1.51 -14.59 1.40
N GLY A 237 2.29 -14.85 2.47
CA GLY A 237 2.28 -14.05 3.70
C GLY A 237 0.98 -14.07 4.48
N THR A 238 0.25 -15.18 4.47
CA THR A 238 -1.00 -15.36 5.24
C THR A 238 -0.81 -15.18 6.75
N ASN A 239 0.44 -15.22 7.21
CA ASN A 239 0.89 -15.03 8.59
C ASN A 239 1.40 -13.59 8.89
N ARG A 240 1.20 -12.63 7.99
CA ARG A 240 1.59 -11.21 8.10
C ARG A 240 0.36 -10.30 8.26
N LEU A 241 0.17 -9.32 7.36
CA LEU A 241 -0.97 -8.39 7.41
C LEU A 241 -2.35 -9.07 7.52
N PRO A 242 -2.61 -10.24 6.91
CA PRO A 242 -3.92 -10.89 7.00
C PRO A 242 -4.30 -11.42 8.39
N VAL A 243 -3.35 -11.75 9.27
CA VAL A 243 -3.61 -12.45 10.55
C VAL A 243 -4.76 -11.84 11.37
N PRO A 244 -4.77 -10.53 11.67
CA PRO A 244 -5.84 -9.96 12.51
C PRO A 244 -7.18 -9.81 11.79
N LEU A 245 -7.24 -10.16 10.50
CA LEU A 245 -8.43 -10.02 9.67
C LEU A 245 -9.15 -11.34 9.42
N LEU A 246 -8.54 -12.50 9.78
CA LEU A 246 -9.04 -13.84 9.45
C LEU A 246 -10.47 -14.11 9.92
N ASP A 247 -10.85 -13.61 11.11
CA ASP A 247 -12.18 -13.79 11.69
C ASP A 247 -13.08 -12.56 11.50
N THR A 248 -12.78 -11.74 10.48
CA THR A 248 -13.51 -10.50 10.19
C THR A 248 -14.11 -10.53 8.79
N THR A 249 -14.94 -9.54 8.48
CA THR A 249 -15.49 -9.32 7.14
C THR A 249 -14.66 -8.29 6.33
N ALA A 250 -13.52 -7.85 6.84
CA ALA A 250 -12.60 -7.00 6.09
C ALA A 250 -11.92 -7.83 4.99
N ARG A 251 -11.66 -7.18 3.85
CA ARG A 251 -10.93 -7.79 2.71
C ARG A 251 -9.57 -7.13 2.59
N ILE A 252 -8.54 -7.92 2.34
CA ILE A 252 -7.19 -7.43 2.14
C ILE A 252 -6.68 -7.78 0.75
N GLY A 253 -6.15 -6.79 0.02
CA GLY A 253 -5.32 -6.98 -1.16
C GLY A 253 -3.91 -6.57 -0.84
N HIS A 254 -2.92 -7.46 -1.05
CA HIS A 254 -1.56 -7.17 -0.61
C HIS A 254 -0.49 -7.83 -1.49
N LYS A 255 0.76 -7.40 -1.31
CA LYS A 255 1.95 -8.01 -1.89
C LYS A 255 3.05 -8.11 -0.84
N THR A 256 3.64 -9.30 -0.72
CA THR A 256 4.73 -9.59 0.22
C THR A 256 6.10 -9.50 -0.43
N GLY A 257 7.12 -9.23 0.39
CA GLY A 257 8.54 -9.39 0.08
C GLY A 257 9.22 -10.26 1.13
N THR A 258 10.08 -11.19 0.70
CA THR A 258 10.79 -12.11 1.59
C THR A 258 12.20 -12.32 1.06
N SER A 259 13.18 -12.20 1.92
CA SER A 259 14.59 -12.40 1.61
C SER A 259 15.18 -13.61 2.31
N ASP A 260 16.35 -14.01 1.83
CA ASP A 260 17.35 -14.78 2.59
C ASP A 260 18.07 -13.88 3.60
N ARG A 261 19.06 -14.46 4.31
CA ARG A 261 19.92 -13.74 5.25
C ARG A 261 21.16 -13.20 4.56
N ASN A 262 21.54 -11.98 4.90
CA ASN A 262 22.81 -11.39 4.48
C ASN A 262 24.01 -12.06 5.17
N VAL A 263 25.21 -11.62 4.85
CA VAL A 263 26.47 -12.17 5.40
C VAL A 263 26.62 -11.95 6.91
N GLN A 264 25.84 -11.04 7.51
CA GLN A 264 25.75 -10.83 8.95
C GLN A 264 24.74 -11.75 9.63
N GLY A 265 24.03 -12.59 8.87
CA GLY A 265 22.99 -13.48 9.36
C GLY A 265 21.64 -12.78 9.61
N GLU A 266 21.44 -11.59 9.06
CA GLU A 266 20.21 -10.79 9.19
C GLU A 266 19.30 -10.99 7.98
N LEU A 267 17.98 -11.09 8.19
CA LEU A 267 17.00 -11.09 7.09
C LEU A 267 17.03 -9.73 6.41
N ILE A 268 17.37 -9.67 5.13
CA ILE A 268 17.54 -8.42 4.37
C ILE A 268 16.24 -7.61 4.32
N GLY A 269 15.12 -8.27 4.02
CA GLY A 269 13.82 -7.61 3.94
C GLY A 269 12.67 -8.60 4.09
N ILE A 270 11.81 -8.34 5.08
CA ILE A 270 10.53 -9.05 5.29
C ILE A 270 9.44 -8.01 5.30
N ASN A 271 8.63 -7.99 4.26
CA ASN A 271 7.72 -6.90 3.96
C ASN A 271 6.30 -7.38 3.68
N ASP A 272 5.33 -6.50 3.94
CA ASP A 272 3.99 -6.69 3.44
C ASP A 272 3.35 -5.30 3.22
N VAL A 273 2.78 -5.09 2.03
CA VAL A 273 2.18 -3.82 1.61
C VAL A 273 0.83 -4.10 0.97
N GLY A 274 -0.19 -3.37 1.37
CA GLY A 274 -1.52 -3.61 0.83
C GLY A 274 -2.56 -2.58 1.24
N PHE A 275 -3.79 -2.87 0.86
CA PHE A 275 -4.98 -2.13 1.22
C PHE A 275 -5.99 -3.02 1.91
N ILE A 276 -6.71 -2.47 2.87
CA ILE A 276 -7.78 -3.15 3.60
C ILE A 276 -9.10 -2.43 3.34
N LEU A 277 -10.10 -3.19 2.88
CA LEU A 277 -11.46 -2.73 2.65
C LEU A 277 -12.32 -3.12 3.85
N LEU A 278 -12.84 -2.15 4.56
CA LEU A 278 -13.68 -2.34 5.74
C LEU A 278 -15.16 -2.49 5.35
N PRO A 279 -15.96 -3.23 6.13
CA PRO A 279 -17.37 -3.49 5.81
C PRO A 279 -18.25 -2.22 5.72
N ASP A 280 -17.81 -1.11 6.31
CA ASP A 280 -18.50 0.18 6.29
C ASP A 280 -18.18 1.06 5.06
N GLY A 281 -17.43 0.51 4.10
CA GLY A 281 -17.00 1.21 2.89
C GLY A 281 -15.76 2.08 3.09
N LYS A 282 -15.21 2.20 4.31
CA LYS A 282 -13.91 2.81 4.56
C LYS A 282 -12.79 1.88 4.09
N ARG A 283 -11.61 2.44 3.87
CA ARG A 283 -10.39 1.70 3.55
C ARG A 283 -9.18 2.33 4.22
N TYR A 284 -8.16 1.54 4.37
CA TYR A 284 -6.84 2.05 4.65
C TYR A 284 -5.79 1.29 3.84
N THR A 285 -4.71 1.97 3.53
CA THR A 285 -3.51 1.40 2.93
C THR A 285 -2.45 1.29 4.00
N ILE A 286 -1.69 0.21 4.00
CA ILE A 286 -0.64 -0.04 4.97
C ILE A 286 0.60 -0.59 4.28
N ALA A 287 1.77 -0.09 4.66
CA ALA A 287 3.06 -0.66 4.35
C ALA A 287 3.80 -0.95 5.65
N VAL A 288 4.23 -2.20 5.84
CA VAL A 288 5.13 -2.60 6.92
C VAL A 288 6.35 -3.23 6.30
N LEU A 289 7.48 -2.56 6.45
CA LEU A 289 8.77 -2.93 5.87
C LEU A 289 9.75 -3.21 7.02
N VAL A 290 10.31 -4.42 7.04
CA VAL A 290 11.29 -4.82 8.07
C VAL A 290 12.60 -5.14 7.39
N LYS A 291 13.66 -4.44 7.81
CA LYS A 291 15.01 -4.53 7.23
C LYS A 291 16.00 -5.01 8.28
N ASP A 292 16.96 -5.80 7.86
CA ASP A 292 18.13 -6.29 8.64
C ASP A 292 17.70 -6.91 9.98
N SER A 293 16.70 -7.81 9.93
CA SER A 293 16.18 -8.47 11.13
C SER A 293 17.07 -9.58 11.61
N LYS A 294 17.46 -9.52 12.89
CA LYS A 294 18.20 -10.59 13.58
C LYS A 294 17.30 -11.68 14.14
N GLU A 295 15.98 -11.45 14.12
CA GLU A 295 14.98 -12.40 14.57
C GLU A 295 14.85 -13.60 13.62
N SER A 296 14.12 -14.63 14.07
CA SER A 296 13.68 -15.71 13.19
C SER A 296 12.73 -15.18 12.12
N MET A 297 12.55 -15.93 11.02
CA MET A 297 11.55 -15.60 10.00
C MET A 297 10.15 -15.44 10.64
N ALA A 298 9.74 -16.40 11.47
CA ALA A 298 8.43 -16.40 12.10
C ALA A 298 8.22 -15.21 13.05
N ASP A 299 9.24 -14.82 13.82
CA ASP A 299 9.15 -13.67 14.73
C ASP A 299 9.13 -12.35 13.94
N THR A 300 9.89 -12.26 12.85
CA THR A 300 9.87 -11.09 11.97
C THR A 300 8.50 -10.92 11.29
N GLU A 301 7.88 -12.00 10.81
CA GLU A 301 6.52 -11.98 10.25
C GLU A 301 5.48 -11.59 11.30
N LYS A 302 5.66 -12.03 12.55
CA LYS A 302 4.79 -11.67 13.68
C LYS A 302 4.85 -10.17 14.01
N ILE A 303 5.97 -9.48 13.77
CA ILE A 303 6.06 -8.02 13.90
C ILE A 303 5.02 -7.37 12.97
N ILE A 304 4.99 -7.81 11.70
CA ILE A 304 4.03 -7.30 10.70
C ILE A 304 2.59 -7.57 11.14
N ALA A 305 2.30 -8.80 11.57
CA ALA A 305 0.97 -9.20 12.03
C ALA A 305 0.52 -8.37 13.26
N ASN A 306 1.40 -8.12 14.22
CA ASN A 306 1.12 -7.31 15.39
C ASN A 306 0.80 -5.86 15.04
N ILE A 307 1.58 -5.25 14.13
CA ILE A 307 1.33 -3.88 13.65
C ILE A 307 -0.01 -3.81 12.93
N SER A 308 -0.30 -4.77 12.03
CA SER A 308 -1.61 -4.88 11.37
C SER A 308 -2.76 -4.94 12.37
N GLY A 309 -2.61 -5.74 13.45
CA GLY A 309 -3.59 -5.85 14.53
C GLY A 309 -3.79 -4.53 15.27
N ILE A 310 -2.71 -3.84 15.62
CA ILE A 310 -2.78 -2.52 16.28
C ILE A 310 -3.57 -1.53 15.42
N VAL A 311 -3.28 -1.48 14.11
CA VAL A 311 -3.95 -0.57 13.17
C VAL A 311 -5.43 -0.93 13.02
N TYR A 312 -5.73 -2.20 12.72
CA TYR A 312 -7.10 -2.67 12.52
C TYR A 312 -7.97 -2.40 13.76
N HIS A 313 -7.53 -2.83 14.94
CA HIS A 313 -8.29 -2.62 16.18
C HIS A 313 -8.47 -1.14 16.51
N HIS A 314 -7.48 -0.30 16.24
CA HIS A 314 -7.60 1.14 16.45
C HIS A 314 -8.72 1.73 15.56
N LEU A 315 -8.70 1.43 14.27
CA LEU A 315 -9.67 1.98 13.30
C LEU A 315 -11.09 1.44 13.49
N VAL A 316 -11.24 0.19 13.97
CA VAL A 316 -12.56 -0.42 14.19
C VAL A 316 -13.15 -0.06 15.56
N SER A 317 -12.32 0.12 16.61
CA SER A 317 -12.82 0.52 17.95
C SER A 317 -13.33 1.96 18.00
N GLU A 318 -12.88 2.83 17.12
CA GLU A 318 -13.42 4.19 16.97
C GLU A 318 -14.91 4.23 16.62
N LYS A 319 -15.44 3.22 15.94
CA LYS A 319 -16.89 3.09 15.63
C LYS A 319 -17.76 3.00 16.89
N ASN A 320 -17.28 2.35 17.94
CA ASN A 320 -18.08 2.14 19.16
C ASN A 320 -18.21 3.41 19.99
N ILE A 321 -17.40 4.44 19.74
CA ILE A 321 -17.43 5.72 20.44
C ILE A 321 -18.29 6.75 19.69
N SER A 322 -18.29 6.72 18.36
CA SER A 322 -19.06 7.68 17.53
C SER A 322 -20.54 7.32 17.39
N ASN A 323 -20.94 6.09 17.76
CA ASN A 323 -22.33 5.60 17.71
C ASN A 323 -23.02 5.58 19.09
N LYS A 324 -22.39 6.13 20.12
CA LYS A 324 -22.97 6.40 21.43
C LYS A 324 -23.16 7.90 21.63
#